data_eadf6405e6068e071c8beee513b4ba8f
#
_entry.id   eadf6405e6068e071c8beee513b4ba8f
#
_cell.length_a   1.000
_cell.length_b   1.000
_cell.length_c   1.000
_cell.angle_alpha   90.00
_cell.angle_beta   90.00
_cell.angle_gamma   90.00
#
_symmetry.space_group_name_H-M   'P 1'
#
loop_
_entity.id
_entity.type
_entity.pdbx_description
1 polymer ?
#
loop_
_entity_poly.entity_id
_entity_poly.type
_entity_poly.pdbx_seq_one_letter_code
_entity_poly.pdbx_strand_id
1 'polypeptide(L)'
;MAVTVEEFKEQLNHSIINADVVKIFDNLLTIAVESDASDVHIEAFEDYCRMRLRMDGELVELVQYPKSLHESIISKFKIESGQMRPDERRLPQDARVSTMTLTNKEIDLRASTL
;
A
#
# COMPACT_ATOMS: atom_id res chain seq x y z
N MET A 1 9.33 23.65 0.21
CA MET A 1 8.46 23.29 -0.92
C MET A 1 7.80 21.96 -0.64
N ALA A 2 6.49 21.89 -0.74
CA ALA A 2 5.77 20.65 -0.47
C ALA A 2 5.95 19.67 -1.64
N VAL A 3 6.18 18.39 -1.31
CA VAL A 3 6.21 17.31 -2.29
C VAL A 3 4.77 16.99 -2.69
N THR A 4 4.50 16.89 -3.97
CA THR A 4 3.16 16.62 -4.49
C THR A 4 2.84 15.12 -4.51
N VAL A 5 1.55 14.79 -4.63
CA VAL A 5 1.12 13.40 -4.78
C VAL A 5 1.77 12.77 -6.03
N GLU A 6 1.89 13.52 -7.12
CA GLU A 6 2.53 13.02 -8.34
C GLU A 6 3.99 12.65 -8.12
N GLU A 7 4.72 13.44 -7.31
CA GLU A 7 6.11 13.12 -6.98
C GLU A 7 6.20 11.85 -6.13
N PHE A 8 5.28 11.64 -5.19
CA PHE A 8 5.23 10.40 -4.43
C PHE A 8 4.88 9.20 -5.30
N LYS A 9 4.02 9.38 -6.32
CA LYS A 9 3.74 8.32 -7.30
C LYS A 9 4.97 7.94 -8.10
N GLU A 10 5.77 8.91 -8.52
CA GLU A 10 7.05 8.64 -9.19
C GLU A 10 8.00 7.88 -8.28
N GLN A 11 8.10 8.28 -7.02
CA GLN A 11 8.93 7.58 -6.04
C GLN A 11 8.44 6.17 -5.78
N LEU A 12 7.11 5.96 -5.77
CA LEU A 12 6.54 4.62 -5.64
C LEU A 12 6.97 3.73 -6.81
N ASN A 13 6.88 4.23 -8.04
CA ASN A 13 7.32 3.48 -9.22
C ASN A 13 8.81 3.13 -9.15
N HIS A 14 9.66 4.06 -8.75
CA HIS A 14 11.09 3.80 -8.55
C HIS A 14 11.32 2.74 -7.49
N SER A 15 10.55 2.79 -6.40
CA SER A 15 10.67 1.82 -5.32
C SER A 15 10.31 0.42 -5.79
N ILE A 16 9.30 0.30 -6.65
CA ILE A 16 8.90 -0.98 -7.24
C ILE A 16 10.00 -1.51 -8.16
N ILE A 17 10.56 -0.66 -9.02
CA ILE A 17 11.66 -1.04 -9.91
C ILE A 17 12.86 -1.54 -9.11
N ASN A 18 13.16 -0.90 -7.99
CA ASN A 18 14.30 -1.24 -7.14
C ASN A 18 13.98 -2.31 -6.10
N ALA A 19 12.76 -2.83 -6.08
CA ALA A 19 12.29 -3.83 -5.11
C ALA A 19 12.52 -3.40 -3.64
N ASP A 20 12.34 -2.12 -3.36
CA ASP A 20 12.54 -1.57 -2.02
C ASP A 20 11.20 -1.52 -1.28
N VAL A 21 10.91 -2.59 -0.56
CA VAL A 21 9.60 -2.80 0.09
C VAL A 21 9.28 -1.72 1.12
N VAL A 22 10.28 -1.27 1.89
CA VAL A 22 10.07 -0.22 2.90
C VAL A 22 9.61 1.07 2.22
N LYS A 23 10.29 1.46 1.13
CA LYS A 23 9.92 2.66 0.39
C LYS A 23 8.59 2.51 -0.34
N ILE A 24 8.29 1.31 -0.86
CA ILE A 24 6.98 1.02 -1.45
C ILE A 24 5.88 1.29 -0.43
N PHE A 25 6.03 0.73 0.75
CA PHE A 25 5.06 0.89 1.84
C PHE A 25 4.91 2.37 2.23
N ASP A 26 6.02 3.05 2.50
CA ASP A 26 6.01 4.44 2.95
C ASP A 26 5.39 5.38 1.90
N ASN A 27 5.75 5.22 0.64
CA ASN A 27 5.19 6.05 -0.43
C ASN A 27 3.71 5.76 -0.65
N LEU A 28 3.31 4.49 -0.60
CA LEU A 28 1.90 4.12 -0.75
C LEU A 28 1.03 4.76 0.33
N LEU A 29 1.43 4.65 1.59
CA LEU A 29 0.66 5.23 2.70
C LEU A 29 0.62 6.75 2.63
N THR A 30 1.71 7.37 2.23
CA THR A 30 1.76 8.83 2.07
C THR A 30 0.80 9.29 0.96
N ILE A 31 0.79 8.58 -0.18
CA ILE A 31 -0.16 8.87 -1.26
C ILE A 31 -1.60 8.72 -0.76
N ALA A 32 -1.88 7.66 -0.02
CA ALA A 32 -3.23 7.41 0.51
C ALA A 32 -3.70 8.57 1.40
N VAL A 33 -2.85 9.02 2.31
CA VAL A 33 -3.20 10.14 3.21
C VAL A 33 -3.36 11.45 2.44
N GLU A 34 -2.42 11.77 1.57
CA GLU A 34 -2.46 13.02 0.81
C GLU A 34 -3.62 13.06 -0.18
N SER A 35 -4.15 11.90 -0.57
CA SER A 35 -5.29 11.77 -1.48
C SER A 35 -6.62 11.56 -0.75
N ASP A 36 -6.63 11.61 0.58
CA ASP A 36 -7.82 11.38 1.41
C ASP A 36 -8.47 10.01 1.16
N ALA A 37 -7.65 8.99 0.93
CA ALA A 37 -8.17 7.64 0.74
C ALA A 37 -8.63 7.03 2.07
N SER A 38 -9.70 6.26 2.03
CA SER A 38 -10.22 5.55 3.20
C SER A 38 -9.69 4.13 3.32
N ASP A 39 -9.29 3.52 2.21
CA ASP A 39 -8.87 2.13 2.15
C ASP A 39 -7.77 1.92 1.12
N VAL A 40 -6.91 0.93 1.39
CA VAL A 40 -5.96 0.38 0.43
C VAL A 40 -6.34 -1.07 0.15
N HIS A 41 -6.38 -1.45 -1.12
CA HIS A 41 -6.61 -2.82 -1.55
C HIS A 41 -5.39 -3.34 -2.28
N ILE A 42 -4.87 -4.46 -1.82
CA ILE A 42 -3.70 -5.11 -2.40
C ILE A 42 -4.17 -6.43 -2.99
N GLU A 43 -4.09 -6.56 -4.31
CA GLU A 43 -4.72 -7.65 -5.04
C GLU A 43 -3.71 -8.36 -5.93
N ALA A 44 -3.73 -9.71 -5.90
CA ALA A 44 -2.90 -10.53 -6.76
C ALA A 44 -3.77 -11.22 -7.82
N PHE A 45 -3.32 -11.16 -9.06
CA PHE A 45 -3.92 -11.87 -10.19
C PHE A 45 -2.93 -12.89 -10.74
N GLU A 46 -3.31 -13.59 -11.79
CA GLU A 46 -2.46 -14.64 -12.37
C GLU A 46 -1.12 -14.08 -12.88
N ASP A 47 -1.17 -12.96 -13.59
CA ASP A 47 -0.01 -12.40 -14.28
C ASP A 47 0.61 -11.18 -13.61
N TYR A 48 -0.10 -10.55 -12.67
CA TYR A 48 0.35 -9.32 -12.05
C TYR A 48 -0.37 -9.09 -10.72
N CYS A 49 0.08 -8.07 -10.01
CA CYS A 49 -0.58 -7.59 -8.79
C CYS A 49 -0.85 -6.10 -8.93
N ARG A 50 -1.78 -5.60 -8.16
CA ARG A 50 -2.08 -4.17 -8.16
C ARG A 50 -2.44 -3.65 -6.77
N MET A 51 -2.30 -2.33 -6.61
CA MET A 51 -2.77 -1.60 -5.45
C MET A 51 -3.86 -0.64 -5.91
N ARG A 52 -4.99 -0.63 -5.19
CA ARG A 52 -6.09 0.30 -5.43
C ARG A 52 -6.37 1.09 -4.16
N LEU A 53 -6.75 2.34 -4.34
CA LEU A 53 -7.19 3.21 -3.25
C LEU A 53 -8.67 3.49 -3.40
N ARG A 54 -9.39 3.52 -2.27
CA ARG A 54 -10.78 3.98 -2.28
C ARG A 54 -10.78 5.47 -1.98
N MET A 55 -11.24 6.26 -2.95
CA MET A 55 -11.35 7.71 -2.85
C MET A 55 -12.76 8.11 -3.27
N ASP A 56 -13.45 8.87 -2.42
CA ASP A 56 -14.82 9.31 -2.66
C ASP A 56 -15.77 8.15 -3.00
N GLY A 57 -15.58 7.02 -2.33
CA GLY A 57 -16.40 5.82 -2.53
C GLY A 57 -16.02 4.97 -3.73
N GLU A 58 -15.08 5.41 -4.56
CA GLU A 58 -14.64 4.68 -5.76
C GLU A 58 -13.26 4.06 -5.56
N LEU A 59 -13.08 2.84 -6.08
CA LEU A 59 -11.77 2.19 -6.12
C LEU A 59 -11.02 2.61 -7.37
N VAL A 60 -9.84 3.20 -7.16
CA VAL A 60 -8.99 3.70 -8.23
C VAL A 60 -7.67 2.93 -8.22
N GLU A 61 -7.26 2.39 -9.35
CA GLU A 61 -5.97 1.71 -9.45
C GLU A 61 -4.84 2.74 -9.32
N LEU A 62 -3.93 2.49 -8.38
CA LEU A 62 -2.78 3.35 -8.16
C LEU A 62 -1.59 2.87 -8.97
N VAL A 63 -1.27 1.57 -8.88
CA VAL A 63 -0.08 1.00 -9.50
C VAL A 63 -0.23 -0.50 -9.64
N GLN A 64 0.41 -1.07 -10.66
CA GLN A 64 0.62 -2.50 -10.80
C GLN A 64 2.06 -2.83 -10.44
N TYR A 65 2.29 -4.06 -10.00
CA TYR A 65 3.64 -4.49 -9.65
C TYR A 65 3.80 -5.99 -9.92
N PRO A 66 5.05 -6.46 -10.07
CA PRO A 66 5.31 -7.88 -10.36
C PRO A 66 4.96 -8.78 -9.19
N LYS A 67 4.49 -9.98 -9.48
CA LYS A 67 4.17 -10.99 -8.46
C LYS A 67 5.37 -11.34 -7.57
N SER A 68 6.58 -11.16 -8.07
CA SER A 68 7.79 -11.43 -7.29
C SER A 68 7.90 -10.56 -6.03
N LEU A 69 7.24 -9.41 -5.99
CA LEU A 69 7.23 -8.51 -4.83
C LEU A 69 6.06 -8.74 -3.89
N HIS A 70 5.07 -9.52 -4.33
CA HIS A 70 3.78 -9.58 -3.62
C HIS A 70 3.91 -10.08 -2.18
N GLU A 71 4.61 -11.20 -1.96
CA GLU A 71 4.74 -11.75 -0.62
C GLU A 71 5.43 -10.79 0.34
N SER A 72 6.48 -10.10 -0.11
CA SER A 72 7.19 -9.13 0.71
C SER A 72 6.32 -7.93 1.07
N ILE A 73 5.53 -7.44 0.10
CA ILE A 73 4.61 -6.33 0.34
C ILE A 73 3.52 -6.74 1.33
N ILE A 74 2.91 -7.90 1.14
CA ILE A 74 1.87 -8.42 2.04
C ILE A 74 2.44 -8.61 3.46
N SER A 75 3.65 -9.17 3.57
CA SER A 75 4.31 -9.35 4.88
C SER A 75 4.53 -8.02 5.58
N LYS A 76 4.92 -6.99 4.84
CA LYS A 76 5.11 -5.65 5.42
C LYS A 76 3.81 -5.11 6.00
N PHE A 77 2.69 -5.24 5.26
CA PHE A 77 1.39 -4.80 5.76
C PHE A 77 0.94 -5.59 6.99
N LYS A 78 1.15 -6.89 7.00
CA LYS A 78 0.79 -7.73 8.14
C LYS A 78 1.56 -7.35 9.40
N ILE A 79 2.86 -7.12 9.27
CA ILE A 79 3.72 -6.72 10.38
C ILE A 79 3.30 -5.35 10.90
N GLU A 80 3.10 -4.38 10.01
CA GLU A 80 2.79 -3.01 10.40
C GLU A 80 1.38 -2.88 10.99
N SER A 81 0.43 -3.70 10.55
CA SER A 81 -0.92 -3.67 11.10
C SER A 81 -1.01 -4.28 12.50
N GLY A 82 -0.18 -5.29 12.79
CA GLY A 82 -0.25 -6.03 14.03
C GLY A 82 -1.52 -6.84 14.21
N GLN A 83 -2.43 -6.82 13.26
CA GLN A 83 -3.75 -7.47 13.34
C GLN A 83 -3.90 -8.63 12.37
N MET A 84 -3.16 -8.61 11.29
CA MET A 84 -3.17 -9.69 10.31
C MET A 84 -2.26 -10.82 10.76
N ARG A 85 -2.57 -12.03 10.32
CA ARG A 85 -1.79 -13.22 10.67
C ARG A 85 -0.66 -13.38 9.67
N PRO A 86 0.61 -13.23 10.10
CA PRO A 86 1.74 -13.28 9.15
C PRO A 86 1.93 -14.63 8.47
N ASP A 87 1.48 -15.71 9.12
CA ASP A 87 1.61 -17.07 8.61
C ASP A 87 0.45 -17.49 7.70
N GLU A 88 -0.63 -16.70 7.64
CA GLU A 88 -1.78 -17.01 6.81
C GLU A 88 -1.66 -16.34 5.45
N ARG A 89 -1.50 -17.14 4.40
CA ARG A 89 -1.27 -16.64 3.04
C ARG A 89 -2.43 -16.89 2.08
N ARG A 90 -3.39 -17.71 2.50
CA ARG A 90 -4.46 -18.19 1.60
C ARG A 90 -5.73 -17.37 1.70
N LEU A 91 -5.98 -16.77 2.84
CA LEU A 91 -7.23 -16.08 3.12
C LEU A 91 -7.04 -14.57 2.98
N PRO A 92 -8.01 -13.88 2.37
CA PRO A 92 -8.04 -12.43 2.41
C PRO A 92 -8.06 -11.94 3.85
N GLN A 93 -7.36 -10.86 4.12
CA GLN A 93 -7.30 -10.28 5.45
C GLN A 93 -7.56 -8.79 5.39
N ASP A 94 -8.23 -8.29 6.42
CA ASP A 94 -8.47 -6.87 6.62
C ASP A 94 -7.87 -6.44 7.94
N ALA A 95 -7.29 -5.27 7.98
CA ALA A 95 -6.76 -4.70 9.21
C ALA A 95 -6.59 -3.19 9.08
N ARG A 96 -6.40 -2.55 10.22
CA ARG A 96 -6.03 -1.14 10.26
C ARG A 96 -4.52 -1.00 10.35
N VAL A 97 -3.99 -0.05 9.60
CA VAL A 97 -2.59 0.33 9.66
C VAL A 97 -2.52 1.72 10.27
N SER A 98 -1.79 1.86 11.37
CA SER A 98 -1.60 3.14 12.05
C SER A 98 -0.11 3.41 12.13
N THR A 99 0.33 4.48 11.49
CA THR A 99 1.75 4.85 11.44
C THR A 99 1.88 6.32 11.03
N MET A 100 3.12 6.79 10.95
CA MET A 100 3.42 8.12 10.44
C MET A 100 3.83 8.04 8.97
N THR A 101 3.34 8.98 8.19
CA THR A 101 3.71 9.07 6.77
C THR A 101 4.99 9.87 6.59
N LEU A 102 5.49 9.91 5.35
CA LEU A 102 6.66 10.71 4.99
C LEU A 102 6.43 12.22 5.16
N THR A 103 5.16 12.65 5.24
CA THR A 103 4.81 14.05 5.50
C THR A 103 4.45 14.31 6.97
N ASN A 104 4.84 13.40 7.87
CA ASN A 104 4.62 13.50 9.32
C ASN A 104 3.14 13.60 9.71
N LYS A 105 2.26 12.97 8.96
CA LYS A 105 0.85 12.86 9.29
C LYS A 105 0.55 11.49 9.85
N GLU A 106 -0.29 11.42 10.87
CA GLU A 106 -0.78 10.15 11.35
C GLU A 106 -1.75 9.58 10.32
N ILE A 107 -1.62 8.29 10.05
CA ILE A 107 -2.54 7.58 9.20
C ILE A 107 -3.25 6.49 10.01
N ASP A 108 -4.55 6.39 9.81
CA ASP A 108 -5.36 5.29 10.30
C ASP A 108 -6.19 4.81 9.11
N LEU A 109 -5.66 3.82 8.43
CA LEU A 109 -6.14 3.37 7.13
C LEU A 109 -6.49 1.90 7.18
N ARG A 110 -7.63 1.54 6.61
CA ARG A 110 -7.99 0.14 6.46
C ARG A 110 -7.26 -0.46 5.25
N ALA A 111 -6.56 -1.57 5.47
CA ALA A 111 -5.87 -2.31 4.42
C ALA A 111 -6.54 -3.67 4.23
N SER A 112 -6.74 -4.05 2.98
CA SER A 112 -7.37 -5.29 2.59
C SER A 112 -6.44 -6.04 1.62
N THR A 113 -6.17 -7.32 1.92
CA THR A 113 -5.32 -8.16 1.07
C THR A 113 -6.14 -9.29 0.47
N LEU A 114 -5.95 -9.52 -0.83
CA LEU A 114 -6.60 -10.60 -1.55
C LEU A 114 -5.58 -11.52 -2.21
#